data_25b71e7432c8e23575f23915c35f1c4c
#
_entry.id   25b71e7432c8e23575f23915c35f1c4c
#
_cell.length_a   1.000
_cell.length_b   1.000
_cell.length_c   1.000
_cell.angle_alpha   90.00
_cell.angle_beta   90.00
_cell.angle_gamma   90.00
#
_symmetry.space_group_name_H-M   'P 1'
#
loop_
_entity.id
_entity.type
_entity.pdbx_description
1 polymer ?
#
loop_
_entity_poly.entity_id
_entity_poly.type
_entity_poly.pdbx_seq_one_letter_code
_entity_poly.pdbx_strand_id
1 'polypeptide(L)'
;MRLVLLAAMLVLVGCNVRMAAPGSTPAPPAATDCLSLGSDSGRSLPPAADIAALTSGAVPPAASAPAAVPNYFLHVPPNAPSDRPIQVLLALHGFGGQGQDFAQQFVSVADANQWIVVAPTLNYTSLTDAAATRADDLRITQDLMAILTDAPQRSGLAVRDRVLLVGFSRGGSMAERFALLHPELVQAVAALSGGAYTVPQNCVAQNGTVESLPLPLGTADLQNLAGFPLSAEAFRQIPFWLSVGSQDVQPVPSTYDNVLGQTRVDRGAALQQALVAFGAQSQFTVFPGLGHVVSDTMVSSSSAFLAAAAGG
;
A
#
# COMPACT_ATOMS: atom_id res chain seq x y z
N MET A 1 -47.85 45.75 25.96
CA MET A 1 -47.15 44.54 26.43
C MET A 1 -47.73 43.34 25.68
N ARG A 2 -47.19 42.96 24.56
CA ARG A 2 -47.64 41.79 23.75
C ARG A 2 -46.52 40.75 23.77
N LEU A 3 -46.81 39.62 24.35
CA LEU A 3 -45.94 38.43 24.43
C LEU A 3 -46.02 37.70 23.08
N VAL A 4 -44.90 37.53 22.40
CA VAL A 4 -44.80 36.69 21.21
C VAL A 4 -44.17 35.35 21.65
N LEU A 5 -44.95 34.27 21.58
CA LEU A 5 -44.46 32.89 21.74
C LEU A 5 -43.83 32.45 20.43
N LEU A 6 -42.53 32.10 20.45
CA LEU A 6 -41.84 31.41 19.37
C LEU A 6 -41.95 29.88 19.61
N ALA A 7 -42.69 29.20 18.75
CA ALA A 7 -42.74 27.74 18.73
C ALA A 7 -41.53 27.20 17.94
N ALA A 8 -40.62 26.48 18.61
CA ALA A 8 -39.56 25.76 17.98
C ALA A 8 -40.07 24.41 17.47
N MET A 9 -40.09 24.25 16.17
CA MET A 9 -40.43 23.00 15.49
C MET A 9 -39.20 22.11 15.42
N LEU A 10 -39.15 21.04 16.22
CA LEU A 10 -38.09 20.03 16.21
C LEU A 10 -38.37 19.06 15.05
N VAL A 11 -37.57 19.14 13.98
CA VAL A 11 -37.60 18.15 12.90
C VAL A 11 -36.74 16.96 13.32
N LEU A 12 -37.39 15.87 13.70
CA LEU A 12 -36.74 14.56 13.88
C LEU A 12 -36.48 13.96 12.49
N VAL A 13 -35.23 14.04 12.06
CA VAL A 13 -34.73 13.25 10.90
C VAL A 13 -34.52 11.82 11.42
N GLY A 14 -35.46 10.93 11.14
CA GLY A 14 -35.32 9.50 11.42
C GLY A 14 -34.28 8.88 10.47
N CYS A 15 -33.09 8.57 10.99
CA CYS A 15 -32.17 7.66 10.33
C CYS A 15 -32.74 6.24 10.35
N ASN A 16 -33.33 5.81 9.23
CA ASN A 16 -33.66 4.40 9.01
C ASN A 16 -32.36 3.62 8.76
N VAL A 17 -31.72 3.15 9.82
CA VAL A 17 -30.69 2.11 9.70
C VAL A 17 -31.40 0.80 9.36
N ARG A 18 -31.42 0.42 8.09
CA ARG A 18 -31.78 -0.94 7.69
C ARG A 18 -30.70 -1.87 8.23
N MET A 19 -30.99 -2.59 9.31
CA MET A 19 -30.21 -3.75 9.69
C MET A 19 -30.28 -4.79 8.55
N ALA A 20 -29.13 -5.13 7.96
CA ALA A 20 -29.03 -6.24 7.05
C ALA A 20 -29.36 -7.54 7.81
N ALA A 21 -30.19 -8.39 7.23
CA ALA A 21 -30.54 -9.68 7.80
C ALA A 21 -29.27 -10.55 7.93
N PRO A 22 -29.05 -11.27 9.04
CA PRO A 22 -27.91 -12.18 9.18
C PRO A 22 -28.17 -13.39 8.24
N GLY A 23 -27.28 -13.62 7.28
CA GLY A 23 -27.26 -14.89 6.56
C GLY A 23 -27.22 -14.89 5.03
N SER A 24 -26.98 -13.78 4.35
CA SER A 24 -26.70 -13.84 2.91
C SER A 24 -25.18 -13.87 2.67
N THR A 25 -24.63 -15.03 2.34
CA THR A 25 -23.31 -15.11 1.73
C THR A 25 -23.30 -14.22 0.50
N PRO A 26 -22.37 -13.27 0.36
CA PRO A 26 -22.29 -12.44 -0.84
C PRO A 26 -22.17 -13.35 -2.07
N ALA A 27 -22.87 -13.03 -3.14
CA ALA A 27 -22.74 -13.74 -4.40
C ALA A 27 -21.26 -13.69 -4.85
N PRO A 28 -20.72 -14.79 -5.41
CA PRO A 28 -19.36 -14.77 -5.94
C PRO A 28 -19.24 -13.66 -7.00
N PRO A 29 -18.10 -12.95 -7.05
CA PRO A 29 -17.87 -11.88 -8.03
C PRO A 29 -17.99 -12.44 -9.45
N ALA A 30 -18.45 -11.62 -10.39
CA ALA A 30 -18.47 -12.00 -11.79
C ALA A 30 -17.04 -12.21 -12.30
N ALA A 31 -16.79 -13.22 -13.13
CA ALA A 31 -15.46 -13.52 -13.67
C ALA A 31 -14.81 -12.34 -14.43
N THR A 32 -15.62 -11.39 -14.90
CA THR A 32 -15.18 -10.16 -15.56
C THR A 32 -14.50 -9.17 -14.62
N ASP A 33 -14.73 -9.28 -13.31
CA ASP A 33 -14.16 -8.38 -12.29
C ASP A 33 -12.88 -8.95 -11.65
N CYS A 34 -12.49 -10.17 -12.05
CA CYS A 34 -11.33 -10.86 -11.55
C CYS A 34 -10.06 -10.57 -12.37
N LEU A 35 -8.89 -10.70 -11.74
CA LEU A 35 -7.63 -10.76 -12.46
C LEU A 35 -7.62 -11.97 -13.38
N SER A 36 -7.52 -11.76 -14.69
CA SER A 36 -7.48 -12.84 -15.68
C SER A 36 -6.05 -13.33 -15.89
N LEU A 37 -5.81 -14.62 -15.67
CA LEU A 37 -4.53 -15.27 -15.99
C LEU A 37 -4.63 -15.92 -17.36
N GLY A 38 -3.82 -15.43 -18.32
CA GLY A 38 -3.71 -16.06 -19.65
C GLY A 38 -3.09 -17.46 -19.54
N SER A 39 -3.53 -18.38 -20.42
CA SER A 39 -3.04 -19.76 -20.50
C SER A 39 -1.52 -19.87 -20.63
N ASP A 40 -0.89 -18.88 -21.27
CA ASP A 40 0.55 -18.89 -21.60
C ASP A 40 1.40 -18.05 -20.63
N SER A 41 0.81 -17.56 -19.55
CA SER A 41 1.49 -16.64 -18.62
C SER A 41 2.46 -17.32 -17.64
N GLY A 42 2.50 -18.65 -17.58
CA GLY A 42 3.23 -19.40 -16.55
C GLY A 42 2.66 -19.22 -15.14
N ARG A 43 1.53 -18.52 -15.00
CA ARG A 43 0.80 -18.28 -13.77
C ARG A 43 -0.39 -19.24 -13.65
N SER A 44 -0.82 -19.53 -12.44
CA SER A 44 -1.92 -20.43 -12.15
C SER A 44 -2.78 -19.93 -10.99
N LEU A 45 -3.92 -20.56 -10.78
CA LEU A 45 -4.72 -20.32 -9.57
C LEU A 45 -3.92 -20.76 -8.32
N PRO A 46 -3.99 -20.01 -7.22
CA PRO A 46 -3.39 -20.42 -5.96
C PRO A 46 -4.08 -21.69 -5.45
N PRO A 47 -3.35 -22.60 -4.76
CA PRO A 47 -3.96 -23.76 -4.14
C PRO A 47 -5.05 -23.35 -3.13
N ALA A 48 -6.18 -24.05 -3.14
CA ALA A 48 -7.29 -23.74 -2.22
C ALA A 48 -6.87 -23.86 -0.74
N ALA A 49 -5.92 -24.74 -0.42
CA ALA A 49 -5.37 -24.86 0.93
C ALA A 49 -4.64 -23.59 1.37
N ASP A 50 -3.90 -22.92 0.46
CA ASP A 50 -3.19 -21.67 0.76
C ASP A 50 -4.18 -20.54 1.01
N ILE A 51 -5.25 -20.45 0.21
CA ILE A 51 -6.33 -19.48 0.41
C ILE A 51 -7.05 -19.72 1.74
N ALA A 52 -7.36 -20.98 2.07
CA ALA A 52 -7.96 -21.34 3.35
C ALA A 52 -7.07 -20.98 4.56
N ALA A 53 -5.76 -21.18 4.44
CA ALA A 53 -4.81 -20.80 5.48
C ALA A 53 -4.80 -19.28 5.73
N LEU A 54 -4.90 -18.48 4.68
CA LEU A 54 -4.96 -17.01 4.79
C LEU A 54 -6.25 -16.53 5.49
N THR A 55 -7.36 -17.19 5.25
CA THR A 55 -8.66 -16.77 5.79
C THR A 55 -8.98 -17.35 7.18
N SER A 56 -8.28 -18.43 7.59
CA SER A 56 -8.49 -19.08 8.90
C SER A 56 -7.78 -18.40 10.07
N GLY A 57 -6.82 -17.51 9.79
CA GLY A 57 -6.10 -16.75 10.81
C GLY A 57 -7.04 -15.76 11.52
N ALA A 58 -6.95 -15.70 12.86
CA ALA A 58 -7.68 -14.67 13.62
C ALA A 58 -7.24 -13.29 13.14
N VAL A 59 -8.20 -12.46 12.75
CA VAL A 59 -7.98 -11.03 12.54
C VAL A 59 -7.54 -10.45 13.89
N PRO A 60 -6.37 -9.82 14.00
CA PRO A 60 -6.02 -9.13 15.24
C PRO A 60 -7.15 -8.14 15.57
N PRO A 61 -7.65 -8.08 16.82
CA PRO A 61 -8.63 -7.09 17.17
C PRO A 61 -8.06 -5.70 16.87
N ALA A 62 -8.90 -4.82 16.33
CA ALA A 62 -8.54 -3.41 16.15
C ALA A 62 -7.94 -2.90 17.46
N ALA A 63 -6.75 -2.34 17.42
CA ALA A 63 -6.02 -1.97 18.63
C ALA A 63 -6.86 -1.03 19.49
N SER A 64 -7.18 -1.46 20.72
CA SER A 64 -8.06 -0.75 21.65
C SER A 64 -7.35 0.35 22.47
N ALA A 65 -6.07 0.60 22.22
CA ALA A 65 -5.31 1.70 22.82
C ALA A 65 -4.36 2.30 21.78
N PRO A 66 -4.05 3.60 21.83
CA PRO A 66 -3.00 4.16 20.99
C PRO A 66 -1.70 3.43 21.32
N ALA A 67 -1.21 2.64 20.35
CA ALA A 67 0.10 2.03 20.44
C ALA A 67 1.14 3.15 20.60
N ALA A 68 2.17 2.90 21.42
CA ALA A 68 3.29 3.84 21.51
C ALA A 68 3.85 4.05 20.10
N VAL A 69 4.08 5.32 19.72
CA VAL A 69 4.61 5.65 18.40
C VAL A 69 5.96 4.95 18.22
N PRO A 70 6.14 4.09 17.20
CA PRO A 70 7.40 3.42 16.97
C PRO A 70 8.52 4.43 16.67
N ASN A 71 9.76 4.07 16.98
CA ASN A 71 10.89 4.89 16.59
C ASN A 71 11.06 4.95 15.09
N TYR A 72 11.34 6.15 14.59
CA TYR A 72 11.61 6.38 13.18
C TYR A 72 12.68 7.45 12.99
N PHE A 73 13.41 7.36 11.90
CA PHE A 73 14.29 8.42 11.43
C PHE A 73 13.44 9.56 10.87
N LEU A 74 13.77 10.80 11.29
CA LEU A 74 13.15 12.02 10.81
C LEU A 74 14.23 12.95 10.30
N HIS A 75 14.17 13.31 9.03
CA HIS A 75 15.00 14.37 8.45
C HIS A 75 14.11 15.54 8.03
N VAL A 76 14.46 16.72 8.51
CA VAL A 76 13.82 17.98 8.16
C VAL A 76 14.83 18.80 7.35
N PRO A 77 14.48 19.26 6.12
CA PRO A 77 15.38 20.05 5.30
C PRO A 77 15.85 21.32 6.04
N PRO A 78 17.12 21.74 5.89
CA PRO A 78 17.67 22.90 6.60
C PRO A 78 16.88 24.20 6.39
N ASN A 79 16.25 24.34 5.23
CA ASN A 79 15.47 25.53 4.86
C ASN A 79 13.99 25.19 4.67
N ALA A 80 13.45 24.31 5.52
CA ALA A 80 12.04 23.94 5.46
C ALA A 80 11.14 25.16 5.62
N PRO A 81 10.16 25.38 4.72
CA PRO A 81 9.21 26.48 4.84
C PRO A 81 8.32 26.29 6.07
N SER A 82 8.11 27.37 6.85
CA SER A 82 7.21 27.36 8.00
C SER A 82 5.85 28.01 7.72
N ASP A 83 5.69 28.60 6.55
CA ASP A 83 4.51 29.38 6.11
C ASP A 83 3.51 28.57 5.30
N ARG A 84 3.83 27.32 4.97
CA ARG A 84 2.99 26.42 4.16
C ARG A 84 3.21 24.95 4.56
N PRO A 85 2.22 24.07 4.33
CA PRO A 85 2.39 22.64 4.54
C PRO A 85 3.49 22.04 3.65
N ILE A 86 4.37 21.25 4.25
CA ILE A 86 5.51 20.59 3.60
C ILE A 86 5.15 19.14 3.21
N GLN A 87 5.72 18.66 2.12
CA GLN A 87 5.53 17.29 1.66
C GLN A 87 6.31 16.31 2.53
N VAL A 88 5.69 15.17 2.88
CA VAL A 88 6.36 14.04 3.55
C VAL A 88 6.73 12.99 2.52
N LEU A 89 7.98 12.53 2.54
CA LEU A 89 8.45 11.31 1.88
C LEU A 89 8.57 10.22 2.94
N LEU A 90 7.69 9.22 2.87
CA LEU A 90 7.76 8.03 3.72
C LEU A 90 8.61 6.96 3.02
N ALA A 91 9.77 6.63 3.60
CA ALA A 91 10.75 5.72 3.02
C ALA A 91 10.77 4.38 3.78
N LEU A 92 10.49 3.27 3.07
CA LEU A 92 10.30 1.94 3.64
C LEU A 92 11.41 1.00 3.16
N HIS A 93 12.29 0.58 4.08
CA HIS A 93 13.42 -0.31 3.78
C HIS A 93 12.98 -1.75 3.48
N GLY A 94 13.88 -2.55 2.88
CA GLY A 94 13.70 -3.97 2.63
C GLY A 94 13.86 -4.83 3.90
N PHE A 95 13.61 -6.13 3.75
CA PHE A 95 13.75 -7.10 4.83
C PHE A 95 15.14 -7.06 5.46
N GLY A 96 15.20 -7.01 6.80
CA GLY A 96 16.46 -6.95 7.56
C GLY A 96 17.22 -5.61 7.45
N GLY A 97 16.66 -4.61 6.75
CA GLY A 97 17.26 -3.27 6.63
C GLY A 97 16.97 -2.37 7.84
N GLN A 98 17.43 -1.13 7.73
CA GLN A 98 17.21 -0.07 8.71
C GLN A 98 16.57 1.14 8.01
N GLY A 99 15.60 1.79 8.67
CA GLY A 99 14.90 2.95 8.11
C GLY A 99 15.86 4.08 7.77
N GLN A 100 16.74 4.42 8.69
CA GLN A 100 17.71 5.50 8.50
C GLN A 100 18.65 5.24 7.32
N ASP A 101 19.19 4.02 7.18
CA ASP A 101 20.13 3.68 6.11
C ASP A 101 19.49 3.78 4.73
N PHE A 102 18.22 3.33 4.61
CA PHE A 102 17.48 3.48 3.38
C PHE A 102 17.14 4.94 3.09
N ALA A 103 16.72 5.70 4.10
CA ALA A 103 16.36 7.10 3.98
C ALA A 103 17.53 7.99 3.53
N GLN A 104 18.78 7.69 3.94
CA GLN A 104 19.98 8.46 3.58
C GLN A 104 20.14 8.60 2.05
N GLN A 105 19.67 7.64 1.28
CA GLN A 105 19.72 7.67 -0.20
C GLN A 105 18.82 8.78 -0.79
N PHE A 106 17.85 9.27 -0.03
CA PHE A 106 16.85 10.26 -0.47
C PHE A 106 17.02 11.63 0.18
N VAL A 107 17.92 11.79 1.15
CA VAL A 107 18.11 13.05 1.90
C VAL A 107 18.43 14.22 0.98
N SER A 108 19.39 14.07 0.05
CA SER A 108 19.75 15.14 -0.88
C SER A 108 18.59 15.58 -1.79
N VAL A 109 17.74 14.62 -2.20
CA VAL A 109 16.54 14.91 -2.99
C VAL A 109 15.49 15.61 -2.13
N ALA A 110 15.32 15.16 -0.89
CA ALA A 110 14.40 15.76 0.06
C ALA A 110 14.78 17.22 0.37
N ASP A 111 16.07 17.50 0.56
CA ASP A 111 16.58 18.86 0.75
C ASP A 111 16.29 19.75 -0.46
N ALA A 112 16.57 19.26 -1.67
CA ALA A 112 16.35 20.00 -2.91
C ALA A 112 14.86 20.29 -3.17
N ASN A 113 13.94 19.42 -2.73
CA ASN A 113 12.50 19.58 -2.90
C ASN A 113 11.80 20.10 -1.65
N GLN A 114 12.53 20.33 -0.57
CA GLN A 114 12.00 20.74 0.73
C GLN A 114 10.97 19.74 1.28
N TRP A 115 11.29 18.44 1.25
CA TRP A 115 10.47 17.38 1.83
C TRP A 115 11.00 16.94 3.19
N ILE A 116 10.10 16.60 4.09
CA ILE A 116 10.45 15.84 5.30
C ILE A 116 10.61 14.38 4.92
N VAL A 117 11.69 13.70 5.35
CA VAL A 117 11.83 12.26 5.23
C VAL A 117 11.46 11.59 6.54
N VAL A 118 10.54 10.66 6.47
CA VAL A 118 10.10 9.80 7.58
C VAL A 118 10.44 8.36 7.23
N ALA A 119 11.24 7.69 8.06
CA ALA A 119 11.68 6.33 7.78
C ALA A 119 11.73 5.47 9.05
N PRO A 120 10.69 4.67 9.30
CA PRO A 120 10.70 3.71 10.40
C PRO A 120 11.64 2.53 10.12
N THR A 121 12.20 1.94 11.17
CA THR A 121 12.78 0.60 11.08
C THR A 121 11.67 -0.42 11.32
N LEU A 122 11.27 -1.10 10.25
CA LEU A 122 10.16 -2.03 10.23
C LEU A 122 10.63 -3.46 10.53
N ASN A 123 9.92 -4.15 11.39
CA ASN A 123 10.19 -5.54 11.71
C ASN A 123 9.30 -6.45 10.84
N TYR A 124 9.87 -6.95 9.74
CA TYR A 124 9.25 -7.95 8.89
C TYR A 124 9.63 -9.36 9.37
N THR A 125 8.66 -10.24 9.52
CA THR A 125 8.89 -11.61 10.07
C THR A 125 9.11 -12.65 8.98
N SER A 126 8.58 -12.44 7.76
CA SER A 126 8.75 -13.37 6.65
C SER A 126 8.81 -12.65 5.30
N LEU A 127 9.50 -13.29 4.33
CA LEU A 127 9.52 -12.92 2.91
C LEU A 127 8.60 -13.78 2.05
N THR A 128 8.28 -15.00 2.52
CA THR A 128 7.70 -16.06 1.69
C THR A 128 6.36 -16.56 2.21
N ASP A 129 6.13 -16.46 3.50
CA ASP A 129 4.88 -16.87 4.14
C ASP A 129 3.83 -15.76 4.01
N ALA A 130 2.73 -16.07 3.33
CA ALA A 130 1.68 -15.09 3.07
C ALA A 130 0.88 -14.71 4.32
N ALA A 131 0.70 -15.66 5.27
CA ALA A 131 -0.02 -15.38 6.51
C ALA A 131 0.82 -14.47 7.44
N ALA A 132 2.12 -14.73 7.54
CA ALA A 132 3.04 -13.86 8.27
C ALA A 132 3.14 -12.46 7.61
N THR A 133 3.19 -12.41 6.27
CA THR A 133 3.15 -11.16 5.50
C THR A 133 1.88 -10.36 5.81
N ARG A 134 0.72 -11.00 5.80
CA ARG A 134 -0.56 -10.39 6.15
C ARG A 134 -0.55 -9.80 7.57
N ALA A 135 -0.10 -10.59 8.55
CA ALA A 135 -0.03 -10.14 9.95
C ALA A 135 0.92 -8.94 10.12
N ASP A 136 2.11 -9.00 9.50
CA ASP A 136 3.06 -7.89 9.50
C ASP A 136 2.46 -6.63 8.89
N ASP A 137 1.81 -6.73 7.75
CA ASP A 137 1.33 -5.57 7.01
C ASP A 137 0.18 -4.86 7.72
N LEU A 138 -0.70 -5.61 8.37
CA LEU A 138 -1.75 -5.01 9.20
C LEU A 138 -1.16 -4.27 10.41
N ARG A 139 -0.18 -4.87 11.09
CA ARG A 139 0.52 -4.24 12.22
C ARG A 139 1.32 -3.02 11.75
N ILE A 140 2.13 -3.15 10.69
CA ILE A 140 2.94 -2.07 10.16
C ILE A 140 2.07 -0.91 9.67
N THR A 141 0.90 -1.19 9.09
CA THR A 141 -0.05 -0.13 8.72
C THR A 141 -0.45 0.72 9.91
N GLN A 142 -0.75 0.10 11.06
CA GLN A 142 -1.06 0.83 12.30
C GLN A 142 0.15 1.66 12.79
N ASP A 143 1.35 1.08 12.72
CA ASP A 143 2.60 1.76 13.05
C ASP A 143 2.81 3.00 12.17
N LEU A 144 2.61 2.87 10.86
CA LEU A 144 2.73 3.98 9.90
C LEU A 144 1.72 5.09 10.16
N MET A 145 0.46 4.73 10.47
CA MET A 145 -0.58 5.70 10.85
C MET A 145 -0.19 6.50 12.09
N ALA A 146 0.32 5.83 13.13
CA ALA A 146 0.80 6.48 14.35
C ALA A 146 1.98 7.43 14.07
N ILE A 147 2.94 7.00 13.26
CA ILE A 147 4.11 7.78 12.85
C ILE A 147 3.69 9.02 12.03
N LEU A 148 2.78 8.87 11.06
CA LEU A 148 2.30 9.99 10.26
C LEU A 148 1.52 11.02 11.10
N THR A 149 0.85 10.58 12.16
CA THR A 149 0.20 11.47 13.14
C THR A 149 1.21 12.21 14.01
N ASP A 150 2.33 11.57 14.36
CA ASP A 150 3.40 12.15 15.20
C ASP A 150 4.35 13.08 14.44
N ALA A 151 4.62 12.81 13.17
CA ALA A 151 5.62 13.50 12.38
C ALA A 151 5.45 15.04 12.32
N PRO A 152 4.24 15.63 12.19
CA PRO A 152 4.05 17.07 12.26
C PRO A 152 4.47 17.65 13.61
N GLN A 153 4.13 16.98 14.71
CA GLN A 153 4.47 17.43 16.06
C GLN A 153 5.97 17.35 16.29
N ARG A 154 6.60 16.25 15.90
CA ARG A 154 8.04 16.02 16.07
C ARG A 154 8.89 16.92 15.17
N SER A 155 8.44 17.25 13.97
CA SER A 155 9.13 18.20 13.09
C SER A 155 8.87 19.67 13.44
N GLY A 156 7.78 19.97 14.15
CA GLY A 156 7.31 21.33 14.40
C GLY A 156 6.77 22.05 13.17
N LEU A 157 6.45 21.32 12.09
CA LEU A 157 6.00 21.87 10.81
C LEU A 157 4.62 21.32 10.42
N ALA A 158 3.84 22.15 9.74
CA ALA A 158 2.64 21.68 9.07
C ALA A 158 3.03 20.79 7.87
N VAL A 159 2.36 19.64 7.72
CA VAL A 159 2.59 18.71 6.62
C VAL A 159 1.36 18.60 5.73
N ARG A 160 1.56 18.20 4.47
CA ARG A 160 0.45 17.90 3.55
C ARG A 160 -0.29 16.65 4.01
N ASP A 161 -1.58 16.57 3.72
CA ASP A 161 -2.45 15.45 4.10
C ASP A 161 -2.05 14.12 3.42
N ARG A 162 -1.43 14.21 2.23
CA ARG A 162 -1.02 13.04 1.45
C ARG A 162 0.50 12.96 1.36
N VAL A 163 1.02 11.74 1.56
CA VAL A 163 2.45 11.46 1.57
C VAL A 163 2.93 10.86 0.24
N LEU A 164 4.19 11.08 -0.09
CA LEU A 164 4.91 10.32 -1.11
C LEU A 164 5.46 9.06 -0.46
N LEU A 165 5.34 7.91 -1.14
CA LEU A 165 5.89 6.64 -0.68
C LEU A 165 7.05 6.21 -1.57
N VAL A 166 8.15 5.81 -0.97
CA VAL A 166 9.21 5.06 -1.63
C VAL A 166 9.56 3.83 -0.81
N GLY A 167 9.67 2.67 -1.46
CA GLY A 167 10.04 1.46 -0.75
C GLY A 167 10.88 0.52 -1.59
N PHE A 168 11.77 -0.25 -0.95
CA PHE A 168 12.61 -1.25 -1.59
C PHE A 168 12.26 -2.66 -1.11
N SER A 169 12.23 -3.63 -2.03
CA SER A 169 12.02 -5.04 -1.72
C SER A 169 10.71 -5.25 -0.91
N ARG A 170 10.81 -5.77 0.31
CA ARG A 170 9.65 -5.92 1.22
C ARG A 170 8.99 -4.56 1.52
N GLY A 171 9.80 -3.48 1.64
CA GLY A 171 9.29 -2.12 1.79
C GLY A 171 8.59 -1.59 0.54
N GLY A 172 9.00 -2.01 -0.66
CA GLY A 172 8.31 -1.69 -1.91
C GLY A 172 6.90 -2.31 -1.98
N SER A 173 6.77 -3.56 -1.54
CA SER A 173 5.47 -4.22 -1.40
C SER A 173 4.61 -3.59 -0.31
N MET A 174 5.23 -3.15 0.81
CA MET A 174 4.51 -2.47 1.88
C MET A 174 4.02 -1.08 1.46
N ALA A 175 4.82 -0.34 0.67
CA ALA A 175 4.42 0.97 0.14
C ALA A 175 3.17 0.86 -0.76
N GLU A 176 3.15 -0.12 -1.67
CA GLU A 176 1.99 -0.41 -2.51
C GLU A 176 0.78 -0.80 -1.67
N ARG A 177 0.97 -1.66 -0.67
CA ARG A 177 -0.13 -2.14 0.18
C ARG A 177 -0.66 -1.07 1.12
N PHE A 178 0.19 -0.18 1.64
CA PHE A 178 -0.27 0.97 2.41
C PHE A 178 -1.15 1.89 1.57
N ALA A 179 -0.78 2.12 0.30
CA ALA A 179 -1.60 2.88 -0.63
C ALA A 179 -2.95 2.21 -0.93
N LEU A 180 -3.01 0.89 -0.94
CA LEU A 180 -4.23 0.13 -1.11
C LEU A 180 -5.14 0.19 0.13
N LEU A 181 -4.54 0.14 1.33
CA LEU A 181 -5.27 0.22 2.60
C LEU A 181 -5.73 1.64 2.93
N HIS A 182 -4.92 2.66 2.61
CA HIS A 182 -5.14 4.07 2.91
C HIS A 182 -4.91 4.99 1.70
N PRO A 183 -5.68 4.81 0.63
CA PRO A 183 -5.49 5.59 -0.60
C PRO A 183 -5.70 7.09 -0.41
N GLU A 184 -6.48 7.49 0.59
CA GLU A 184 -6.71 8.89 0.94
C GLU A 184 -5.47 9.61 1.47
N LEU A 185 -4.50 8.86 2.01
CA LEU A 185 -3.28 9.41 2.59
C LEU A 185 -2.09 9.40 1.64
N VAL A 186 -2.23 8.83 0.43
CA VAL A 186 -1.10 8.63 -0.47
C VAL A 186 -1.21 9.50 -1.72
N GLN A 187 -0.14 10.23 -2.02
CA GLN A 187 -0.01 11.08 -3.21
C GLN A 187 0.56 10.29 -4.40
N ALA A 188 1.60 9.50 -4.18
CA ALA A 188 2.25 8.68 -5.19
C ALA A 188 3.06 7.54 -4.55
N VAL A 189 3.32 6.47 -5.29
CA VAL A 189 4.11 5.32 -4.86
C VAL A 189 5.24 5.02 -5.83
N ALA A 190 6.48 4.96 -5.33
CA ALA A 190 7.63 4.40 -6.01
C ALA A 190 8.04 3.08 -5.33
N ALA A 191 7.78 1.94 -5.97
CA ALA A 191 8.10 0.63 -5.44
C ALA A 191 9.26 -0.01 -6.21
N LEU A 192 10.40 -0.16 -5.53
CA LEU A 192 11.65 -0.67 -6.08
C LEU A 192 11.82 -2.15 -5.73
N SER A 193 11.94 -3.01 -6.73
CA SER A 193 12.23 -4.44 -6.60
C SER A 193 11.33 -5.17 -5.58
N GLY A 194 10.07 -4.78 -5.46
CA GLY A 194 9.10 -5.47 -4.61
C GLY A 194 8.78 -6.88 -5.15
N GLY A 195 8.37 -7.76 -4.27
CA GLY A 195 8.10 -9.15 -4.66
C GLY A 195 6.84 -9.75 -4.04
N ALA A 196 6.29 -9.14 -3.01
CA ALA A 196 5.10 -9.60 -2.29
C ALA A 196 3.94 -8.62 -2.47
N TYR A 197 3.64 -8.24 -3.70
CA TYR A 197 2.61 -7.27 -4.03
C TYR A 197 1.18 -7.81 -3.82
N THR A 198 0.24 -6.91 -3.65
CA THR A 198 -1.20 -7.17 -3.61
C THR A 198 -1.84 -6.65 -4.88
N VAL A 199 -2.55 -7.51 -5.62
CA VAL A 199 -3.34 -7.02 -6.75
C VAL A 199 -4.63 -6.34 -6.27
N PRO A 200 -5.07 -5.23 -6.89
CA PRO A 200 -6.28 -4.50 -6.46
C PRO A 200 -7.58 -5.21 -6.91
N GLN A 201 -7.56 -6.53 -7.03
CA GLN A 201 -8.70 -7.38 -7.37
C GLN A 201 -9.02 -8.33 -6.21
N ASN A 202 -10.29 -8.68 -6.08
CA ASN A 202 -10.78 -9.59 -5.05
C ASN A 202 -10.82 -11.07 -5.48
N CYS A 203 -10.51 -11.35 -6.73
CA CYS A 203 -10.51 -12.69 -7.30
C CYS A 203 -9.54 -12.83 -8.47
N VAL A 204 -9.22 -14.07 -8.81
CA VAL A 204 -8.47 -14.45 -9.99
C VAL A 204 -9.26 -15.47 -10.80
N ALA A 205 -9.21 -15.38 -12.12
CA ALA A 205 -9.90 -16.28 -13.04
C ALA A 205 -8.91 -16.91 -14.01
N GLN A 206 -9.04 -18.23 -14.20
CA GLN A 206 -8.28 -18.99 -15.18
C GLN A 206 -9.12 -20.16 -15.71
N ASN A 207 -9.22 -20.33 -17.03
CA ASN A 207 -9.92 -21.46 -17.68
C ASN A 207 -11.35 -21.67 -17.15
N GLY A 208 -12.06 -20.58 -16.84
CA GLY A 208 -13.44 -20.63 -16.33
C GLY A 208 -13.56 -20.89 -14.82
N THR A 209 -12.45 -21.16 -14.12
CA THR A 209 -12.41 -21.27 -12.66
C THR A 209 -12.11 -19.90 -12.05
N VAL A 210 -12.81 -19.56 -10.97
CA VAL A 210 -12.62 -18.32 -10.20
C VAL A 210 -12.26 -18.66 -8.77
N GLU A 211 -11.15 -18.04 -8.29
CA GLU A 211 -10.69 -18.18 -6.92
C GLU A 211 -10.62 -16.81 -6.24
N SER A 212 -11.02 -16.77 -4.98
CA SER A 212 -10.92 -15.56 -4.14
C SER A 212 -9.46 -15.21 -3.84
N LEU A 213 -9.14 -13.93 -3.86
CA LEU A 213 -7.81 -13.44 -3.48
C LEU A 213 -7.89 -12.59 -2.20
N PRO A 214 -7.74 -13.21 -1.02
CA PRO A 214 -7.63 -12.48 0.24
C PRO A 214 -6.27 -11.77 0.36
N LEU A 215 -6.16 -10.81 1.30
CA LEU A 215 -4.88 -10.20 1.65
C LEU A 215 -3.88 -11.29 2.13
N PRO A 216 -2.63 -11.28 1.73
CA PRO A 216 -1.91 -10.23 1.02
C PRO A 216 -1.84 -10.41 -0.51
N LEU A 217 -2.59 -11.33 -1.10
CA LEU A 217 -2.58 -11.58 -2.54
C LEU A 217 -3.48 -10.59 -3.30
N GLY A 218 -4.65 -10.29 -2.74
CA GLY A 218 -5.65 -9.39 -3.29
C GLY A 218 -6.50 -8.75 -2.20
N THR A 219 -7.73 -8.37 -2.55
CA THR A 219 -8.57 -7.50 -1.71
C THR A 219 -9.88 -8.14 -1.24
N ALA A 220 -10.05 -9.46 -1.40
CA ALA A 220 -11.32 -10.14 -1.16
C ALA A 220 -11.87 -10.00 0.27
N ASP A 221 -11.00 -9.91 1.26
CA ASP A 221 -11.36 -9.83 2.67
C ASP A 221 -11.01 -8.47 3.32
N LEU A 222 -10.63 -7.48 2.50
CA LEU A 222 -10.16 -6.19 2.98
C LEU A 222 -11.18 -5.48 3.87
N GLN A 223 -12.45 -5.52 3.52
CA GLN A 223 -13.51 -4.94 4.33
C GLN A 223 -13.59 -5.54 5.74
N ASN A 224 -13.36 -6.85 5.84
CA ASN A 224 -13.38 -7.55 7.14
C ASN A 224 -12.15 -7.21 7.98
N LEU A 225 -11.01 -6.95 7.35
CA LEU A 225 -9.73 -6.67 7.99
C LEU A 225 -9.57 -5.21 8.39
N ALA A 226 -9.89 -4.30 7.49
CA ALA A 226 -9.71 -2.86 7.67
C ALA A 226 -10.97 -2.17 8.22
N GLY A 227 -12.12 -2.86 8.22
CA GLY A 227 -13.41 -2.28 8.63
C GLY A 227 -14.09 -1.44 7.54
N PHE A 228 -13.44 -1.27 6.39
CA PHE A 228 -13.96 -0.52 5.23
C PHE A 228 -13.55 -1.20 3.92
N PRO A 229 -14.35 -1.09 2.84
CA PRO A 229 -13.96 -1.60 1.54
C PRO A 229 -12.84 -0.74 0.92
N LEU A 230 -12.13 -1.31 -0.06
CA LEU A 230 -11.19 -0.52 -0.87
C LEU A 230 -11.89 0.68 -1.49
N SER A 231 -11.37 1.87 -1.24
CA SER A 231 -11.80 3.09 -1.95
C SER A 231 -11.20 3.08 -3.37
N ALA A 232 -11.90 2.39 -4.29
CA ALA A 232 -11.42 2.19 -5.65
C ALA A 232 -11.18 3.52 -6.39
N GLU A 233 -12.02 4.53 -6.17
CA GLU A 233 -11.87 5.84 -6.79
C GLU A 233 -10.60 6.54 -6.29
N ALA A 234 -10.38 6.62 -4.97
CA ALA A 234 -9.20 7.24 -4.40
C ALA A 234 -7.92 6.48 -4.81
N PHE A 235 -7.95 5.14 -4.84
CA PHE A 235 -6.81 4.34 -5.25
C PHE A 235 -6.41 4.56 -6.72
N ARG A 236 -7.38 4.69 -7.63
CA ARG A 236 -7.12 4.99 -9.06
C ARG A 236 -6.43 6.33 -9.29
N GLN A 237 -6.56 7.28 -8.36
CA GLN A 237 -5.91 8.60 -8.46
C GLN A 237 -4.43 8.56 -8.07
N ILE A 238 -3.95 7.46 -7.47
CA ILE A 238 -2.56 7.34 -7.06
C ILE A 238 -1.72 6.89 -8.26
N PRO A 239 -0.72 7.66 -8.70
CA PRO A 239 0.23 7.20 -9.69
C PRO A 239 1.26 6.25 -9.04
N PHE A 240 1.59 5.17 -9.76
CA PHE A 240 2.56 4.16 -9.36
C PHE A 240 3.75 4.13 -10.32
N TRP A 241 4.94 4.11 -9.76
CA TRP A 241 6.17 3.78 -10.49
C TRP A 241 6.80 2.54 -9.88
N LEU A 242 6.82 1.47 -10.66
CA LEU A 242 7.39 0.20 -10.27
C LEU A 242 8.73 0.03 -10.98
N SER A 243 9.74 -0.49 -10.29
CA SER A 243 11.03 -0.74 -10.91
C SER A 243 11.69 -2.01 -10.39
N VAL A 244 12.57 -2.58 -11.20
CA VAL A 244 13.34 -3.78 -10.87
C VAL A 244 14.63 -3.83 -11.68
N GLY A 245 15.65 -4.50 -11.17
CA GLY A 245 16.84 -4.84 -11.94
C GLY A 245 16.58 -6.01 -12.89
N SER A 246 17.12 -5.97 -14.12
CA SER A 246 16.92 -7.06 -15.11
C SER A 246 17.55 -8.40 -14.69
N GLN A 247 18.48 -8.37 -13.73
CA GLN A 247 19.11 -9.56 -13.14
C GLN A 247 18.52 -9.94 -11.76
N ASP A 248 17.45 -9.27 -11.32
CA ASP A 248 16.72 -9.62 -10.10
C ASP A 248 15.72 -10.76 -10.38
N VAL A 249 16.26 -11.84 -10.92
CA VAL A 249 15.53 -13.02 -11.42
C VAL A 249 15.63 -14.23 -10.51
N GLN A 250 16.26 -14.07 -9.33
CA GLN A 250 16.30 -15.17 -8.36
C GLN A 250 14.86 -15.50 -7.91
N PRO A 251 14.45 -16.75 -8.01
CA PRO A 251 13.14 -17.17 -7.51
C PRO A 251 13.02 -16.85 -6.01
N VAL A 252 11.86 -16.32 -5.64
CA VAL A 252 11.49 -16.13 -4.24
C VAL A 252 10.26 -17.01 -4.00
N PRO A 253 10.45 -18.31 -3.73
CA PRO A 253 9.36 -19.25 -3.61
C PRO A 253 8.35 -18.80 -2.55
N SER A 254 7.09 -18.68 -2.93
CA SER A 254 6.03 -18.23 -2.03
C SER A 254 4.66 -18.45 -2.66
N THR A 255 3.61 -18.27 -1.88
CA THR A 255 2.21 -18.27 -2.35
C THR A 255 1.96 -17.27 -3.50
N TYR A 256 2.83 -16.27 -3.67
CA TYR A 256 2.73 -15.28 -4.76
C TYR A 256 3.07 -15.85 -6.15
N ASP A 257 3.83 -16.96 -6.22
CA ASP A 257 4.30 -17.54 -7.49
C ASP A 257 3.16 -17.81 -8.46
N ASN A 258 2.06 -18.32 -7.95
CA ASN A 258 0.91 -18.68 -8.77
C ASN A 258 0.26 -17.45 -9.43
N VAL A 259 0.11 -16.36 -8.69
CA VAL A 259 -0.64 -15.17 -9.14
C VAL A 259 0.26 -14.16 -9.84
N LEU A 260 1.46 -13.91 -9.30
CA LEU A 260 2.34 -12.85 -9.75
C LEU A 260 3.53 -13.34 -10.58
N GLY A 261 3.90 -14.63 -10.49
CA GLY A 261 5.08 -15.20 -11.14
C GLY A 261 6.25 -15.40 -10.18
N GLN A 262 7.33 -16.03 -10.67
CA GLN A 262 8.40 -16.55 -9.83
C GLN A 262 9.47 -15.53 -9.47
N THR A 263 9.76 -14.60 -10.36
CA THR A 263 10.80 -13.58 -10.17
C THR A 263 10.21 -12.22 -9.83
N ARG A 264 11.02 -11.32 -9.29
CA ARG A 264 10.56 -9.94 -9.05
C ARG A 264 10.27 -9.18 -10.34
N VAL A 265 10.93 -9.55 -11.45
CA VAL A 265 10.62 -9.01 -12.78
C VAL A 265 9.21 -9.40 -13.19
N ASP A 266 8.85 -10.69 -13.07
CA ASP A 266 7.50 -11.17 -13.37
C ASP A 266 6.45 -10.50 -12.49
N ARG A 267 6.72 -10.41 -11.19
CA ARG A 267 5.80 -9.84 -10.20
C ARG A 267 5.57 -8.35 -10.38
N GLY A 268 6.62 -7.59 -10.74
CA GLY A 268 6.49 -6.18 -11.08
C GLY A 268 5.63 -5.97 -12.33
N ALA A 269 5.87 -6.77 -13.38
CA ALA A 269 5.08 -6.73 -14.60
C ALA A 269 3.61 -7.15 -14.35
N ALA A 270 3.38 -8.19 -13.54
CA ALA A 270 2.03 -8.65 -13.19
C ALA A 270 1.26 -7.58 -12.39
N LEU A 271 1.89 -6.94 -11.40
CA LEU A 271 1.26 -5.85 -10.67
C LEU A 271 0.95 -4.67 -11.59
N GLN A 272 1.89 -4.27 -12.45
CA GLN A 272 1.65 -3.18 -13.40
C GLN A 272 0.44 -3.46 -14.29
N GLN A 273 0.30 -4.69 -14.81
CA GLN A 273 -0.86 -5.09 -15.59
C GLN A 273 -2.15 -5.02 -14.77
N ALA A 274 -2.12 -5.49 -13.51
CA ALA A 274 -3.27 -5.46 -12.61
C ALA A 274 -3.71 -4.03 -12.26
N LEU A 275 -2.76 -3.11 -12.00
CA LEU A 275 -3.01 -1.70 -11.74
C LEU A 275 -3.64 -1.00 -12.94
N VAL A 276 -3.11 -1.22 -14.14
CA VAL A 276 -3.67 -0.66 -15.39
C VAL A 276 -5.07 -1.20 -15.65
N ALA A 277 -5.29 -2.51 -15.49
CA ALA A 277 -6.60 -3.12 -15.63
C ALA A 277 -7.62 -2.58 -14.61
N PHE A 278 -7.17 -2.24 -13.41
CA PHE A 278 -7.99 -1.59 -12.37
C PHE A 278 -8.30 -0.13 -12.68
N GLY A 279 -7.58 0.48 -13.62
CA GLY A 279 -7.72 1.89 -14.01
C GLY A 279 -6.79 2.86 -13.26
N ALA A 280 -5.78 2.36 -12.54
CA ALA A 280 -4.76 3.18 -11.93
C ALA A 280 -3.63 3.53 -12.93
N GLN A 281 -3.01 4.71 -12.76
CA GLN A 281 -1.83 5.07 -13.54
C GLN A 281 -0.61 4.32 -13.02
N SER A 282 0.05 3.55 -13.89
CA SER A 282 1.22 2.77 -13.50
C SER A 282 2.27 2.72 -14.60
N GLN A 283 3.54 2.85 -14.19
CA GLN A 283 4.72 2.66 -15.03
C GLN A 283 5.58 1.55 -14.44
N PHE A 284 6.20 0.75 -15.31
CA PHE A 284 7.13 -0.29 -14.90
C PHE A 284 8.45 -0.15 -15.67
N THR A 285 9.54 -0.03 -14.92
CA THR A 285 10.90 0.16 -15.47
C THR A 285 11.80 -0.99 -15.06
N VAL A 286 12.44 -1.63 -16.05
CA VAL A 286 13.47 -2.66 -15.84
C VAL A 286 14.83 -2.05 -16.09
N PHE A 287 15.69 -2.01 -15.06
CA PHE A 287 17.04 -1.46 -15.16
C PHE A 287 18.03 -2.51 -15.63
N PRO A 288 18.69 -2.32 -16.79
CA PRO A 288 19.62 -3.31 -17.34
C PRO A 288 20.80 -3.58 -16.42
N GLY A 289 21.16 -4.86 -16.28
CA GLY A 289 22.37 -5.31 -15.56
C GLY A 289 22.28 -5.21 -14.03
N LEU A 290 21.21 -4.69 -13.44
CA LEU A 290 21.06 -4.62 -12.01
C LEU A 290 20.41 -5.88 -11.44
N GLY A 291 20.91 -6.35 -10.31
CA GLY A 291 20.31 -7.39 -9.47
C GLY A 291 19.37 -6.79 -8.43
N HIS A 292 19.26 -7.46 -7.28
CA HIS A 292 18.43 -7.03 -6.16
C HIS A 292 19.12 -5.94 -5.32
N VAL A 293 19.20 -4.74 -5.85
CA VAL A 293 19.89 -3.59 -5.23
C VAL A 293 19.11 -2.30 -5.51
N VAL A 294 19.34 -1.28 -4.68
CA VAL A 294 18.96 0.10 -4.99
C VAL A 294 20.18 0.79 -5.58
N SER A 295 20.08 1.25 -6.82
CA SER A 295 21.15 2.00 -7.48
C SER A 295 20.84 3.50 -7.49
N ASP A 296 21.89 4.33 -7.68
CA ASP A 296 21.72 5.79 -7.82
C ASP A 296 20.74 6.14 -8.95
N THR A 297 20.75 5.35 -10.04
CA THR A 297 19.80 5.54 -11.14
C THR A 297 18.36 5.25 -10.72
N MET A 298 18.13 4.22 -9.92
CA MET A 298 16.81 3.94 -9.35
C MET A 298 16.36 5.06 -8.40
N VAL A 299 17.27 5.54 -7.54
CA VAL A 299 17.01 6.66 -6.63
C VAL A 299 16.64 7.92 -7.41
N SER A 300 17.45 8.29 -8.42
CA SER A 300 17.19 9.49 -9.23
C SER A 300 15.88 9.42 -10.01
N SER A 301 15.59 8.25 -10.62
CA SER A 301 14.35 8.05 -11.40
C SER A 301 13.11 8.06 -10.52
N SER A 302 13.14 7.35 -9.38
CA SER A 302 12.02 7.37 -8.42
C SER A 302 11.78 8.75 -7.84
N SER A 303 12.87 9.48 -7.54
CA SER A 303 12.80 10.85 -7.03
C SER A 303 12.18 11.82 -8.05
N ALA A 304 12.57 11.72 -9.32
CA ALA A 304 12.00 12.52 -10.39
C ALA A 304 10.49 12.25 -10.57
N PHE A 305 10.09 10.98 -10.53
CA PHE A 305 8.69 10.59 -10.57
C PHE A 305 7.89 11.17 -9.38
N LEU A 306 8.41 11.02 -8.17
CA LEU A 306 7.76 11.53 -6.96
C LEU A 306 7.69 13.06 -6.94
N ALA A 307 8.73 13.75 -7.45
CA ALA A 307 8.73 15.21 -7.55
C ALA A 307 7.67 15.72 -8.55
N ALA A 308 7.51 15.04 -9.69
CA ALA A 308 6.44 15.36 -10.63
C ALA A 308 5.05 15.19 -9.99
N ALA A 309 4.84 14.12 -9.22
CA ALA A 309 3.58 13.88 -8.52
C ALA A 309 3.31 14.86 -7.37
N ALA A 310 4.35 15.38 -6.71
CA ALA A 310 4.22 16.36 -5.62
C ALA A 310 3.87 17.77 -6.10
N GLY A 311 4.21 18.10 -7.34
CA GLY A 311 3.99 19.42 -7.95
C GLY A 311 2.61 19.59 -8.60
N GLY A 312 1.80 18.51 -8.71
CA GLY A 312 0.48 18.49 -9.32
C GLY A 312 -0.64 19.01 -8.41
#